data_7028f4d783d738617fd09968a7e3e755
#
_entry.id   7028f4d783d738617fd09968a7e3e755
#
_cell.length_a   1.000
_cell.length_b   1.000
_cell.length_c   1.000
_cell.angle_alpha   90.00
_cell.angle_beta   90.00
_cell.angle_gamma   90.00
#
_symmetry.space_group_name_H-M   'P 1'
#
loop_
_entity.id
_entity.type
_entity.pdbx_description
1 polymer ?
#
loop_
_entity_poly.entity_id
_entity_poly.type
_entity_poly.pdbx_seq_one_letter_code
_entity_poly.pdbx_strand_id
1 'polypeptide(L)'
;MKTLYLAVALALLLALVWPIPGAAQPHPDTPTAPDQTPGSQPGVIVTDPRWEVSLDGRIGIPRGYVKVGENQINGTKLQLHDNLGIDMMGALEVGAAFHFTPRDAIRGTFLYYFLDGGTTVPQSIVYNGETFGPGHVDTNTDFYRVDLDYERELLHRSELVLTGSAGMTFVYLLVTLHGQGKGSPEDFFRQELPVPVLGLRADFPLGDRIGARAFIAGGGLPPVNSLRKEGGTVYLSQAHADAGVSVIYRITRAVEAEAGYRLTYFFQHESSHEDDNTFHLIDNAFRLGLNFRF
;
A
#
# COMPACT_ATOMS: atom_id res chain seq x y z
N MET A 1 10.26 -7.79 16.62
CA MET A 1 10.06 -8.29 15.26
C MET A 1 9.63 -7.18 14.28
N LYS A 2 8.75 -6.24 14.67
CA LYS A 2 8.25 -5.13 13.81
C LYS A 2 9.39 -4.33 13.13
N THR A 3 10.47 -4.03 13.84
CA THR A 3 11.64 -3.30 13.30
C THR A 3 12.43 -4.07 12.25
N LEU A 4 12.42 -5.41 12.31
CA LEU A 4 13.16 -6.25 11.37
C LEU A 4 12.46 -6.31 10.01
N TYR A 5 11.12 -6.41 9.96
CA TYR A 5 10.36 -6.44 8.71
C TYR A 5 10.40 -5.10 7.98
N LEU A 6 10.31 -3.99 8.73
CA LEU A 6 10.46 -2.64 8.16
C LEU A 6 11.86 -2.45 7.56
N ALA A 7 12.89 -2.92 8.25
CA ALA A 7 14.27 -2.85 7.77
C ALA A 7 14.50 -3.74 6.53
N VAL A 8 13.90 -4.93 6.47
CA VAL A 8 13.99 -5.83 5.32
C VAL A 8 13.24 -5.27 4.11
N ALA A 9 12.03 -4.72 4.30
CA ALA A 9 11.27 -4.09 3.24
C ALA A 9 12.00 -2.85 2.68
N LEU A 10 12.56 -2.01 3.55
CA LEU A 10 13.37 -0.86 3.16
C LEU A 10 14.66 -1.27 2.46
N ALA A 11 15.31 -2.35 2.91
CA ALA A 11 16.52 -2.89 2.28
C ALA A 11 16.23 -3.50 0.90
N LEU A 12 15.09 -4.17 0.72
CA LEU A 12 14.66 -4.70 -0.58
C LEU A 12 14.34 -3.58 -1.57
N LEU A 13 13.68 -2.51 -1.13
CA LEU A 13 13.42 -1.33 -1.96
C LEU A 13 14.72 -0.59 -2.31
N LEU A 14 15.65 -0.46 -1.37
CA LEU A 14 16.97 0.15 -1.61
C LEU A 14 17.84 -0.71 -2.53
N ALA A 15 17.72 -2.04 -2.49
CA ALA A 15 18.42 -2.94 -3.40
C ALA A 15 17.92 -2.83 -4.84
N LEU A 16 16.65 -2.50 -5.04
CA LEU A 16 16.07 -2.23 -6.38
C LEU A 16 16.55 -0.90 -6.98
N VAL A 17 17.00 0.03 -6.14
CA VAL A 17 17.48 1.37 -6.54
C VAL A 17 19.01 1.41 -6.77
N TRP A 18 19.75 0.34 -6.37
CA TRP A 18 21.19 0.30 -6.54
C TRP A 18 21.56 0.19 -8.03
N PRO A 19 22.34 1.13 -8.59
CA PRO A 19 22.75 1.07 -9.98
C PRO A 19 23.61 -0.17 -10.19
N ILE A 20 23.22 -1.03 -11.12
CA ILE A 20 24.05 -2.16 -11.58
C ILE A 20 25.31 -1.57 -12.23
N PRO A 21 26.50 -1.79 -11.69
CA PRO A 21 27.74 -1.33 -12.32
C PRO A 21 28.04 -2.24 -13.53
N GLY A 22 27.70 -1.77 -14.73
CA GLY A 22 27.89 -2.57 -15.95
C GLY A 22 27.62 -1.77 -17.21
N ALA A 23 28.06 -0.52 -17.29
CA ALA A 23 28.08 0.18 -18.57
C ALA A 23 29.47 0.09 -19.16
N ALA A 24 29.58 -0.57 -20.31
CA ALA A 24 30.77 -0.74 -21.09
C ALA A 24 31.49 0.59 -21.37
N GLN A 25 32.82 0.58 -21.20
CA GLN A 25 33.71 1.65 -21.65
C GLN A 25 33.67 1.75 -23.18
N PRO A 26 33.58 2.96 -23.72
CA PRO A 26 33.81 3.15 -25.15
C PRO A 26 35.32 3.06 -25.46
N HIS A 27 35.66 2.26 -26.47
CA HIS A 27 36.97 2.17 -27.05
C HIS A 27 37.36 3.49 -27.74
N PRO A 28 38.62 3.95 -27.63
CA PRO A 28 39.09 5.12 -28.36
C PRO A 28 39.66 4.71 -29.70
N ASP A 29 39.00 5.04 -30.80
CA ASP A 29 39.64 4.98 -32.14
C ASP A 29 39.31 6.21 -32.98
N THR A 30 40.37 6.98 -33.13
CA THR A 30 40.90 7.71 -34.28
C THR A 30 40.12 8.86 -34.92
N PRO A 31 40.83 9.99 -35.14
CA PRO A 31 40.23 11.27 -35.57
C PRO A 31 40.13 11.37 -37.09
N THR A 32 39.00 11.77 -37.59
CA THR A 32 38.87 12.33 -38.94
C THR A 32 38.31 13.75 -38.82
N ALA A 33 39.10 14.71 -39.27
CA ALA A 33 38.80 16.14 -39.24
C ALA A 33 37.87 16.56 -40.40
N PRO A 34 37.57 17.86 -40.61
CA PRO A 34 36.31 18.44 -40.13
C PRO A 34 35.40 18.85 -41.28
N ASP A 35 34.12 18.82 -41.09
CA ASP A 35 33.21 19.65 -41.90
C ASP A 35 32.41 20.55 -40.91
N GLN A 36 32.73 21.83 -40.96
CA GLN A 36 32.10 22.85 -40.11
C GLN A 36 30.78 23.31 -40.79
N THR A 37 29.67 22.84 -40.26
CA THR A 37 28.38 23.50 -40.51
C THR A 37 27.98 24.25 -39.22
N PRO A 38 27.75 25.57 -39.29
CA PRO A 38 27.44 26.37 -38.09
C PRO A 38 25.98 26.16 -37.72
N GLY A 39 25.72 25.77 -36.47
CA GLY A 39 24.41 26.02 -35.88
C GLY A 39 23.63 24.88 -35.29
N SER A 40 24.26 23.81 -34.79
CA SER A 40 23.58 22.88 -33.91
C SER A 40 24.17 22.99 -32.51
N GLN A 41 23.51 23.72 -31.63
CA GLN A 41 23.75 23.58 -30.21
C GLN A 41 23.57 22.09 -29.86
N PRO A 42 24.48 21.49 -29.11
CA PRO A 42 24.27 20.13 -28.64
C PRO A 42 22.99 20.15 -27.81
N GLY A 43 21.95 19.53 -28.35
CA GLY A 43 20.71 19.35 -27.63
C GLY A 43 21.04 18.67 -26.32
N VAL A 44 20.76 19.32 -25.21
CA VAL A 44 20.74 18.69 -23.91
C VAL A 44 19.77 17.53 -24.04
N ILE A 45 20.31 16.31 -24.10
CA ILE A 45 19.50 15.09 -23.98
C ILE A 45 18.93 15.16 -22.56
N VAL A 46 17.74 15.72 -22.43
CA VAL A 46 16.98 15.59 -21.19
C VAL A 46 16.51 14.14 -21.17
N THR A 47 17.31 13.29 -20.53
CA THR A 47 16.87 11.93 -20.24
C THR A 47 15.72 12.05 -19.25
N ASP A 48 14.51 11.63 -19.68
CA ASP A 48 13.38 11.53 -18.76
C ASP A 48 13.78 10.69 -17.56
N PRO A 49 13.42 11.10 -16.34
CA PRO A 49 13.75 10.33 -15.15
C PRO A 49 13.17 8.91 -15.27
N ARG A 50 14.03 7.92 -15.13
CA ARG A 50 13.62 6.52 -15.23
C ARG A 50 13.12 5.97 -13.90
N TRP A 51 13.53 6.57 -12.82
CA TRP A 51 13.15 6.14 -11.47
C TRP A 51 12.35 7.21 -10.75
N GLU A 52 11.30 6.76 -10.10
CA GLU A 52 10.51 7.55 -9.16
C GLU A 52 10.47 6.80 -7.82
N VAL A 53 10.73 7.51 -6.72
CA VAL A 53 10.59 6.98 -5.36
C VAL A 53 9.64 7.88 -4.60
N SER A 54 8.68 7.29 -3.90
CA SER A 54 7.71 8.00 -3.06
C SER A 54 7.81 7.57 -1.61
N LEU A 55 7.58 8.52 -0.72
CA LEU A 55 7.44 8.30 0.71
C LEU A 55 6.21 9.06 1.20
N ASP A 56 5.25 8.37 1.77
CA ASP A 56 3.97 8.92 2.19
C ASP A 56 3.66 8.54 3.63
N GLY A 57 3.30 9.53 4.44
CA GLY A 57 2.71 9.35 5.76
C GLY A 57 1.22 9.66 5.73
N ARG A 58 0.45 8.89 6.48
CA ARG A 58 -1.00 9.10 6.64
C ARG A 58 -1.39 9.13 8.11
N ILE A 59 -2.40 9.91 8.41
CA ILE A 59 -3.04 9.95 9.73
C ILE A 59 -4.55 10.07 9.55
N GLY A 60 -5.30 9.23 10.26
CA GLY A 60 -6.75 9.17 10.11
C GLY A 60 -7.45 8.49 11.27
N ILE A 61 -8.76 8.38 11.14
CA ILE A 61 -9.62 7.68 12.09
C ILE A 61 -10.12 6.42 11.41
N PRO A 62 -9.72 5.21 11.89
CA PRO A 62 -10.17 3.97 11.31
C PRO A 62 -11.62 3.69 11.70
N ARG A 63 -12.38 3.16 10.75
CA ARG A 63 -13.71 2.60 10.97
C ARG A 63 -13.74 1.17 10.49
N GLY A 64 -14.60 0.38 11.07
CA GLY A 64 -14.74 -1.01 10.69
C GLY A 64 -14.78 -1.92 11.92
N TYR A 65 -14.56 -3.19 11.68
CA TYR A 65 -14.66 -4.21 12.73
C TYR A 65 -13.81 -5.42 12.42
N VAL A 66 -13.54 -6.19 13.45
CA VAL A 66 -12.99 -7.55 13.37
C VAL A 66 -13.97 -8.50 14.04
N LYS A 67 -14.13 -9.69 13.49
CA LYS A 67 -14.88 -10.81 14.05
C LYS A 67 -14.06 -12.08 13.83
N VAL A 68 -13.80 -12.82 14.89
CA VAL A 68 -13.02 -14.06 14.87
C VAL A 68 -13.79 -15.14 15.54
N GLY A 69 -14.21 -16.11 14.76
CA GLY A 69 -14.83 -17.33 15.24
C GLY A 69 -13.88 -18.51 15.06
N GLU A 70 -13.83 -19.40 16.02
CA GLU A 70 -13.03 -20.61 15.98
C GLU A 70 -13.82 -21.79 16.52
N ASN A 71 -13.62 -22.99 15.92
CA ASN A 71 -14.21 -24.26 16.34
C ASN A 71 -15.75 -24.18 16.50
N GLN A 72 -16.45 -23.52 15.56
CA GLN A 72 -17.90 -23.27 15.57
C GLN A 72 -18.37 -22.33 16.70
N ILE A 73 -17.45 -21.72 17.44
CA ILE A 73 -17.75 -20.68 18.41
C ILE A 73 -17.78 -19.34 17.67
N ASN A 74 -18.95 -18.71 17.59
CA ASN A 74 -19.06 -17.40 16.97
C ASN A 74 -18.31 -16.35 17.76
N GLY A 75 -17.38 -15.65 17.08
CA GLY A 75 -16.68 -14.51 17.64
C GLY A 75 -17.59 -13.30 17.82
N THR A 76 -17.26 -12.47 18.79
CA THR A 76 -17.90 -11.16 18.98
C THR A 76 -17.46 -10.21 17.87
N LYS A 77 -18.41 -9.49 17.26
CA LYS A 77 -18.10 -8.42 16.33
C LYS A 77 -17.56 -7.21 17.10
N LEU A 78 -16.25 -6.96 16.96
CA LEU A 78 -15.52 -5.91 17.67
C LEU A 78 -15.27 -4.71 16.75
N GLN A 79 -15.88 -3.58 17.03
CA GLN A 79 -15.61 -2.33 16.30
C GLN A 79 -14.21 -1.83 16.62
N LEU A 80 -13.45 -1.39 15.59
CA LEU A 80 -12.07 -0.94 15.77
C LEU A 80 -11.94 0.22 16.75
N HIS A 81 -12.84 1.19 16.67
CA HIS A 81 -12.84 2.35 17.56
C HIS A 81 -13.48 2.01 18.92
N ASP A 82 -14.73 1.55 18.93
CA ASP A 82 -15.52 1.48 20.16
C ASP A 82 -15.13 0.32 21.09
N ASN A 83 -14.73 -0.83 20.50
CA ASN A 83 -14.45 -2.05 21.26
C ASN A 83 -12.96 -2.37 21.39
N LEU A 84 -12.14 -1.87 20.46
CA LEU A 84 -10.70 -2.12 20.46
C LEU A 84 -9.88 -0.88 20.83
N GLY A 85 -10.51 0.29 20.98
CA GLY A 85 -9.85 1.52 21.38
C GLY A 85 -8.85 2.05 20.38
N ILE A 86 -9.03 1.74 19.08
CA ILE A 86 -8.17 2.26 18.01
C ILE A 86 -8.73 3.62 17.58
N ASP A 87 -8.42 4.66 18.35
CA ASP A 87 -8.95 6.00 18.13
C ASP A 87 -8.34 6.70 16.92
N MET A 88 -7.08 6.42 16.67
CA MET A 88 -6.32 7.02 15.60
C MET A 88 -5.44 5.97 14.90
N MET A 89 -5.31 6.11 13.63
CA MET A 89 -4.50 5.26 12.78
C MET A 89 -3.40 6.09 12.12
N GLY A 90 -2.20 5.54 12.11
CA GLY A 90 -1.11 5.97 11.26
C GLY A 90 -0.87 4.98 10.13
N ALA A 91 -0.31 5.44 9.00
CA ALA A 91 0.23 4.55 7.99
C ALA A 91 1.46 5.16 7.33
N LEU A 92 2.39 4.31 6.94
CA LEU A 92 3.59 4.65 6.18
C LEU A 92 3.58 3.87 4.87
N GLU A 93 3.71 4.58 3.74
CA GLU A 93 3.81 3.98 2.42
C GLU A 93 5.12 4.39 1.76
N VAL A 94 5.83 3.41 1.21
CA VAL A 94 7.03 3.62 0.40
C VAL A 94 6.78 3.00 -0.96
N GLY A 95 7.07 3.75 -2.02
CA GLY A 95 6.89 3.29 -3.39
C GLY A 95 8.13 3.51 -4.24
N ALA A 96 8.28 2.67 -5.26
CA ALA A 96 9.26 2.86 -6.31
C ALA A 96 8.64 2.53 -7.66
N ALA A 97 8.89 3.36 -8.68
CA ALA A 97 8.49 3.08 -10.04
C ALA A 97 9.68 3.15 -11.00
N PHE A 98 9.71 2.24 -11.96
CA PHE A 98 10.67 2.21 -13.04
C PHE A 98 9.95 2.42 -14.38
N HIS A 99 10.27 3.52 -15.04
CA HIS A 99 9.76 3.87 -16.37
C HIS A 99 10.65 3.22 -17.43
N PHE A 100 10.18 2.17 -18.08
CA PHE A 100 10.92 1.51 -19.16
C PHE A 100 10.60 2.12 -20.53
N THR A 101 9.50 2.87 -20.64
CA THR A 101 9.19 3.78 -21.75
C THR A 101 8.70 5.11 -21.19
N PRO A 102 8.58 6.19 -22.01
CA PRO A 102 7.97 7.44 -21.56
C PRO A 102 6.52 7.31 -21.09
N ARG A 103 5.84 6.21 -21.45
CA ARG A 103 4.42 6.01 -21.13
C ARG A 103 4.15 4.81 -20.24
N ASP A 104 5.13 3.95 -20.02
CA ASP A 104 4.93 2.68 -19.32
C ASP A 104 5.89 2.56 -18.14
N ALA A 105 5.37 2.15 -17.00
CA ALA A 105 6.14 1.92 -15.79
C ALA A 105 5.69 0.65 -15.06
N ILE A 106 6.58 0.12 -14.23
CA ILE A 106 6.25 -0.85 -13.19
C ILE A 106 6.44 -0.14 -11.85
N ARG A 107 5.42 -0.19 -11.00
CA ARG A 107 5.43 0.39 -9.65
C ARG A 107 5.27 -0.71 -8.61
N GLY A 108 6.14 -0.69 -7.61
CA GLY A 108 5.99 -1.44 -6.37
C GLY A 108 5.71 -0.51 -5.21
N THR A 109 4.78 -0.86 -4.32
CA THR A 109 4.55 -0.12 -3.08
C THR A 109 4.49 -1.06 -1.88
N PHE A 110 4.95 -0.56 -0.74
CA PHE A 110 4.83 -1.20 0.57
C PHE A 110 4.12 -0.23 1.51
N LEU A 111 3.02 -0.68 2.10
CA LEU A 111 2.22 0.08 3.04
C LEU A 111 2.17 -0.66 4.37
N TYR A 112 2.46 0.03 5.46
CA TYR A 112 2.32 -0.47 6.82
C TYR A 112 1.36 0.40 7.61
N TYR A 113 0.40 -0.23 8.30
CA TYR A 113 -0.55 0.43 9.18
C TYR A 113 -0.16 0.26 10.64
N PHE A 114 -0.32 1.33 11.41
CA PHE A 114 -0.22 1.37 12.86
C PHE A 114 -1.64 1.38 13.42
N LEU A 115 -2.13 0.23 13.84
CA LEU A 115 -3.51 0.01 14.31
C LEU A 115 -3.48 -0.64 15.69
N ASP A 116 -2.82 0.00 16.63
CA ASP A 116 -2.77 -0.46 18.02
C ASP A 116 -3.77 0.34 18.86
N GLY A 117 -4.39 -0.30 19.83
CA GLY A 117 -5.36 0.34 20.71
C GLY A 117 -5.53 -0.37 22.05
N GLY A 118 -6.31 0.22 22.93
CA GLY A 118 -6.66 -0.38 24.20
C GLY A 118 -7.90 0.28 24.80
N THR A 119 -8.80 -0.53 25.36
CA THR A 119 -10.05 -0.06 25.93
C THR A 119 -10.50 -0.92 27.11
N THR A 120 -11.46 -0.46 27.85
CA THR A 120 -12.14 -1.25 28.88
C THR A 120 -13.48 -1.72 28.36
N VAL A 121 -13.63 -3.02 28.16
CA VAL A 121 -14.87 -3.64 27.70
C VAL A 121 -15.81 -3.88 28.89
N PRO A 122 -17.08 -3.43 28.79
CA PRO A 122 -18.05 -3.59 29.90
C PRO A 122 -18.67 -4.99 29.97
N GLN A 123 -18.55 -5.77 28.91
CA GLN A 123 -19.14 -7.11 28.77
C GLN A 123 -18.09 -8.11 28.30
N SER A 124 -18.35 -9.40 28.54
CA SER A 124 -17.50 -10.45 27.99
C SER A 124 -17.54 -10.44 26.48
N ILE A 125 -16.38 -10.60 25.88
CA ILE A 125 -16.19 -10.75 24.43
C ILE A 125 -15.60 -12.13 24.12
N VAL A 126 -15.97 -12.67 22.97
CA VAL A 126 -15.41 -13.92 22.44
C VAL A 126 -14.52 -13.56 21.25
N TYR A 127 -13.30 -14.02 21.28
CA TYR A 127 -12.31 -13.78 20.23
C TYR A 127 -11.43 -15.02 20.11
N ASN A 128 -11.32 -15.57 18.90
CA ASN A 128 -10.51 -16.76 18.62
C ASN A 128 -10.80 -17.93 19.58
N GLY A 129 -12.08 -18.29 19.72
CA GLY A 129 -12.53 -19.35 20.62
C GLY A 129 -12.39 -19.05 22.13
N GLU A 130 -11.70 -17.98 22.52
CA GLU A 130 -11.49 -17.59 23.91
C GLU A 130 -12.47 -16.52 24.38
N THR A 131 -12.86 -16.61 25.65
CA THR A 131 -13.71 -15.61 26.32
C THR A 131 -12.85 -14.69 27.18
N PHE A 132 -12.90 -13.40 26.90
CA PHE A 132 -12.37 -12.32 27.72
C PHE A 132 -13.53 -11.72 28.54
N GLY A 133 -13.41 -11.75 29.86
CA GLY A 133 -14.40 -11.10 30.75
C GLY A 133 -14.34 -9.59 30.68
N PRO A 134 -15.27 -8.89 31.38
CA PRO A 134 -15.21 -7.42 31.49
C PRO A 134 -13.88 -6.97 32.08
N GLY A 135 -13.28 -5.93 31.48
CA GLY A 135 -11.99 -5.41 31.93
C GLY A 135 -11.21 -4.76 30.79
N HIS A 136 -9.96 -4.43 31.09
CA HIS A 136 -9.05 -3.83 30.10
C HIS A 136 -8.59 -4.86 29.07
N VAL A 137 -8.62 -4.45 27.79
CA VAL A 137 -8.15 -5.23 26.65
C VAL A 137 -7.28 -4.34 25.78
N ASP A 138 -6.07 -4.81 25.46
CA ASP A 138 -5.15 -4.20 24.52
C ASP A 138 -5.23 -4.92 23.18
N THR A 139 -5.18 -4.16 22.10
CA THR A 139 -5.20 -4.66 20.72
C THR A 139 -3.88 -4.31 20.05
N ASN A 140 -3.24 -5.30 19.44
CA ASN A 140 -2.02 -5.15 18.68
C ASN A 140 -2.26 -5.69 17.27
N THR A 141 -1.95 -4.87 16.24
CA THR A 141 -2.20 -5.26 14.86
C THR A 141 -0.94 -5.11 14.02
N ASP A 142 -0.59 -6.17 13.29
CA ASP A 142 0.40 -6.12 12.22
C ASP A 142 -0.35 -6.18 10.89
N PHE A 143 -0.49 -5.04 10.22
CA PHE A 143 -1.14 -4.95 8.92
C PHE A 143 -0.22 -4.28 7.92
N TYR A 144 0.19 -5.02 6.90
CA TYR A 144 0.93 -4.47 5.78
C TYR A 144 0.42 -4.98 4.44
N ARG A 145 0.64 -4.17 3.41
CA ARG A 145 0.23 -4.43 2.04
C ARG A 145 1.40 -4.19 1.10
N VAL A 146 1.56 -5.07 0.13
CA VAL A 146 2.50 -4.94 -0.97
C VAL A 146 1.71 -4.91 -2.27
N ASP A 147 1.89 -3.87 -3.07
CA ASP A 147 1.27 -3.74 -4.39
C ASP A 147 2.35 -3.83 -5.47
N LEU A 148 2.02 -4.47 -6.58
CA LEU A 148 2.83 -4.49 -7.79
C LEU A 148 1.94 -4.19 -8.99
N ASP A 149 2.18 -3.04 -9.63
CA ASP A 149 1.34 -2.49 -10.67
C ASP A 149 2.14 -2.23 -11.95
N TYR A 150 1.56 -2.56 -13.09
CA TYR A 150 1.91 -1.98 -14.37
C TYR A 150 1.09 -0.72 -14.58
N GLU A 151 1.75 0.39 -14.88
CA GLU A 151 1.14 1.69 -15.17
C GLU A 151 1.34 2.05 -16.63
N ARG A 152 0.29 2.60 -17.26
CA ARG A 152 0.35 3.11 -18.63
C ARG A 152 -0.33 4.47 -18.74
N GLU A 153 0.39 5.44 -19.31
CA GLU A 153 -0.18 6.72 -19.70
C GLU A 153 -1.16 6.52 -20.87
N LEU A 154 -2.43 6.74 -20.60
CA LEU A 154 -3.53 6.60 -21.58
C LEU A 154 -3.76 7.86 -22.38
N LEU A 155 -3.57 9.02 -21.75
CA LEU A 155 -3.77 10.33 -22.33
C LEU A 155 -2.74 11.32 -21.77
N HIS A 156 -2.12 12.09 -22.67
CA HIS A 156 -1.24 13.20 -22.32
C HIS A 156 -1.70 14.47 -23.02
N ARG A 157 -2.17 15.44 -22.25
CA ARG A 157 -2.50 16.80 -22.69
C ARG A 157 -1.87 17.81 -21.75
N SER A 158 -1.77 19.06 -22.18
CA SER A 158 -1.21 20.14 -21.34
C SER A 158 -1.92 20.31 -20.01
N GLU A 159 -3.22 20.03 -19.96
CA GLU A 159 -4.07 20.24 -18.77
C GLU A 159 -4.36 18.93 -18.01
N LEU A 160 -4.07 17.75 -18.59
CA LEU A 160 -4.45 16.46 -18.02
C LEU A 160 -3.52 15.35 -18.50
N VAL A 161 -2.94 14.65 -17.56
CA VAL A 161 -2.30 13.34 -17.79
C VAL A 161 -3.14 12.26 -17.13
N LEU A 162 -3.60 11.28 -17.91
CA LEU A 162 -4.39 10.16 -17.42
C LEU A 162 -3.56 8.89 -17.50
N THR A 163 -3.42 8.19 -16.36
CA THR A 163 -2.68 6.94 -16.24
C THR A 163 -3.59 5.83 -15.75
N GLY A 164 -3.62 4.73 -16.48
CA GLY A 164 -4.27 3.49 -16.04
C GLY A 164 -3.27 2.57 -15.37
N SER A 165 -3.69 1.79 -14.39
CA SER A 165 -2.88 0.73 -13.79
C SER A 165 -3.62 -0.59 -13.72
N ALA A 166 -2.84 -1.67 -13.78
CA ALA A 166 -3.31 -3.04 -13.57
C ALA A 166 -2.24 -3.80 -12.81
N GLY A 167 -2.61 -4.46 -11.74
CA GLY A 167 -1.65 -5.11 -10.87
C GLY A 167 -2.27 -6.07 -9.89
N MET A 168 -1.52 -6.35 -8.84
CA MET A 168 -1.92 -7.26 -7.78
C MET A 168 -1.45 -6.76 -6.41
N THR A 169 -2.28 -7.04 -5.42
CA THR A 169 -2.08 -6.69 -4.02
C THR A 169 -1.90 -7.94 -3.19
N PHE A 170 -0.94 -7.91 -2.28
CA PHE A 170 -0.70 -8.91 -1.25
C PHE A 170 -0.90 -8.25 0.12
N VAL A 171 -1.64 -8.90 1.01
CA VAL A 171 -1.91 -8.40 2.35
C VAL A 171 -1.46 -9.40 3.39
N TYR A 172 -0.87 -8.88 4.46
CA TYR A 172 -0.65 -9.60 5.70
C TYR A 172 -1.34 -8.88 6.84
N LEU A 173 -2.11 -9.62 7.63
CA LEU A 173 -2.82 -9.09 8.77
C LEU A 173 -2.76 -10.08 9.94
N LEU A 174 -2.26 -9.61 11.06
CA LEU A 174 -2.27 -10.31 12.35
C LEU A 174 -2.92 -9.39 13.38
N VAL A 175 -3.94 -9.87 14.07
CA VAL A 175 -4.59 -9.14 15.16
C VAL A 175 -4.44 -9.94 16.45
N THR A 176 -3.89 -9.33 17.49
CA THR A 176 -3.71 -9.95 18.79
C THR A 176 -4.48 -9.18 19.84
N LEU A 177 -5.35 -9.87 20.58
CA LEU A 177 -5.99 -9.34 21.77
C LEU A 177 -5.24 -9.80 23.02
N HIS A 178 -4.99 -8.84 23.91
CA HIS A 178 -4.42 -9.10 25.23
C HIS A 178 -5.38 -8.63 26.32
N GLY A 179 -5.70 -9.47 27.27
CA GLY A 179 -6.55 -9.11 28.40
C GLY A 179 -6.50 -10.16 29.52
N GLN A 180 -6.65 -9.75 30.76
CA GLN A 180 -6.71 -10.63 31.94
C GLN A 180 -5.53 -11.61 32.07
N GLY A 181 -4.32 -11.17 31.65
CA GLY A 181 -3.12 -12.01 31.67
C GLY A 181 -3.05 -13.05 30.56
N LYS A 182 -3.98 -13.00 29.60
CA LYS A 182 -4.01 -13.84 28.40
C LYS A 182 -3.68 -13.02 27.16
N GLY A 183 -3.07 -13.65 26.18
CA GLY A 183 -2.90 -13.14 24.83
C GLY A 183 -3.44 -14.16 23.85
N SER A 184 -4.34 -13.75 22.97
CA SER A 184 -4.86 -14.57 21.88
C SER A 184 -4.45 -13.94 20.56
N PRO A 185 -3.34 -14.44 19.93
CA PRO A 185 -2.96 -14.03 18.60
C PRO A 185 -3.80 -14.79 17.58
N GLU A 186 -4.38 -14.10 16.62
CA GLU A 186 -4.94 -14.70 15.44
C GLU A 186 -4.14 -14.25 14.23
N ASP A 187 -3.47 -15.20 13.57
CA ASP A 187 -2.84 -15.01 12.27
C ASP A 187 -3.91 -15.19 11.19
N PHE A 188 -4.76 -14.21 11.11
CA PHE A 188 -5.95 -14.21 10.29
C PHE A 188 -5.68 -14.52 8.84
N PHE A 189 -4.53 -14.06 8.34
CA PHE A 189 -4.51 -13.85 6.93
C PHE A 189 -3.09 -13.93 6.41
N ARG A 190 -2.57 -15.12 6.35
CA ARG A 190 -1.58 -15.36 5.32
C ARG A 190 -2.35 -15.34 4.01
N GLN A 191 -2.37 -14.19 3.37
CA GLN A 191 -2.89 -14.13 2.03
C GLN A 191 -2.00 -14.98 1.14
N GLU A 192 -2.57 -16.06 0.65
CA GLU A 192 -1.87 -17.01 -0.21
C GLU A 192 -2.07 -16.67 -1.69
N LEU A 193 -3.06 -15.82 -2.00
CA LEU A 193 -3.41 -15.44 -3.36
C LEU A 193 -3.33 -13.93 -3.55
N PRO A 194 -2.66 -13.48 -4.64
CA PRO A 194 -2.66 -12.07 -4.99
C PRO A 194 -4.06 -11.62 -5.42
N VAL A 195 -4.49 -10.47 -4.94
CA VAL A 195 -5.75 -9.84 -5.34
C VAL A 195 -5.52 -8.96 -6.56
N PRO A 196 -6.19 -9.21 -7.71
CA PRO A 196 -6.08 -8.34 -8.86
C PRO A 196 -6.71 -6.97 -8.57
N VAL A 197 -6.02 -5.90 -8.98
CA VAL A 197 -6.43 -4.50 -8.79
C VAL A 197 -6.29 -3.76 -10.10
N LEU A 198 -7.26 -2.89 -10.39
CA LEU A 198 -7.22 -1.93 -11.50
C LEU A 198 -7.30 -0.52 -10.93
N GLY A 199 -6.59 0.42 -11.56
CA GLY A 199 -6.56 1.80 -11.10
C GLY A 199 -6.59 2.81 -12.24
N LEU A 200 -6.96 4.03 -11.89
CA LEU A 200 -6.95 5.19 -12.76
C LEU A 200 -6.45 6.39 -11.96
N ARG A 201 -5.47 7.13 -12.52
CA ARG A 201 -4.92 8.35 -11.95
C ARG A 201 -5.01 9.48 -12.95
N ALA A 202 -5.48 10.63 -12.50
CA ALA A 202 -5.55 11.86 -13.26
C ALA A 202 -4.68 12.93 -12.59
N ASP A 203 -3.69 13.43 -13.31
CA ASP A 203 -2.80 14.51 -12.89
C ASP A 203 -3.17 15.77 -13.67
N PHE A 204 -3.42 16.87 -12.96
CA PHE A 204 -3.82 18.18 -13.51
C PHE A 204 -2.71 19.21 -13.24
N PRO A 205 -1.85 19.54 -14.22
CA PRO A 205 -0.92 20.66 -14.10
C PRO A 205 -1.69 21.98 -14.03
N LEU A 206 -1.62 22.69 -12.89
CA LEU A 206 -2.30 23.97 -12.68
C LEU A 206 -1.37 25.17 -12.89
N GLY A 207 -0.09 24.92 -13.09
CA GLY A 207 0.97 25.90 -13.33
C GLY A 207 2.34 25.27 -13.27
N ASP A 208 3.39 26.10 -13.26
CA ASP A 208 4.78 25.61 -13.31
C ASP A 208 5.16 24.77 -12.08
N ARG A 209 4.59 25.07 -10.93
CA ARG A 209 4.95 24.44 -9.65
C ARG A 209 3.79 23.75 -8.93
N ILE A 210 2.56 23.99 -9.34
CA ILE A 210 1.37 23.48 -8.65
C ILE A 210 0.63 22.54 -9.59
N GLY A 211 0.21 21.42 -9.06
CA GLY A 211 -0.68 20.46 -9.71
C GLY A 211 -1.72 19.93 -8.73
N ALA A 212 -2.74 19.28 -9.29
CA ALA A 212 -3.67 18.46 -8.53
C ALA A 212 -3.64 17.04 -9.06
N ARG A 213 -3.90 16.07 -8.20
CA ARG A 213 -4.00 14.66 -8.52
C ARG A 213 -5.29 14.10 -7.96
N ALA A 214 -5.95 13.27 -8.74
CA ALA A 214 -7.03 12.41 -8.27
C ALA A 214 -6.75 10.97 -8.71
N PHE A 215 -7.11 10.00 -7.88
CA PHE A 215 -6.98 8.61 -8.25
C PHE A 215 -8.10 7.77 -7.64
N ILE A 216 -8.36 6.65 -8.29
CA ILE A 216 -9.21 5.57 -7.81
C ILE A 216 -8.57 4.24 -8.22
N ALA A 217 -8.60 3.26 -7.33
CA ALA A 217 -8.18 1.91 -7.61
C ALA A 217 -9.10 0.94 -6.87
N GLY A 218 -9.23 -0.27 -7.37
CA GLY A 218 -10.00 -1.28 -6.69
C GLY A 218 -9.93 -2.63 -7.37
N GLY A 219 -10.26 -3.65 -6.59
CA GLY A 219 -10.25 -5.03 -7.02
C GLY A 219 -10.73 -5.96 -5.94
N GLY A 220 -10.69 -7.25 -6.21
CA GLY A 220 -11.11 -8.24 -5.24
C GLY A 220 -11.01 -9.66 -5.75
N LEU A 221 -11.16 -10.58 -4.82
CA LEU A 221 -11.34 -12.01 -5.06
C LEU A 221 -12.74 -12.38 -4.59
N PRO A 222 -13.56 -13.01 -5.46
CA PRO A 222 -14.76 -13.70 -5.00
C PRO A 222 -14.34 -14.85 -4.06
N PRO A 223 -15.27 -15.51 -3.36
CA PRO A 223 -14.94 -16.67 -2.55
C PRO A 223 -14.20 -17.73 -3.39
N VAL A 224 -12.92 -17.94 -3.09
CA VAL A 224 -12.03 -18.89 -3.76
C VAL A 224 -11.41 -19.82 -2.73
N ASN A 225 -11.03 -21.02 -3.16
CA ASN A 225 -10.30 -21.94 -2.30
C ASN A 225 -8.89 -21.39 -2.06
N SER A 226 -8.55 -21.15 -0.80
CA SER A 226 -7.19 -20.83 -0.40
C SER A 226 -6.24 -22.01 -0.66
N LEU A 227 -4.97 -21.71 -0.84
CA LEU A 227 -3.91 -22.76 -0.89
C LEU A 227 -3.67 -23.37 0.50
N ARG A 228 -3.98 -22.64 1.56
CA ARG A 228 -3.94 -23.11 2.93
C ARG A 228 -5.08 -24.08 3.17
N LYS A 229 -4.78 -25.19 3.85
CA LYS A 229 -5.78 -26.19 4.25
C LYS A 229 -5.65 -26.41 5.75
N GLU A 230 -6.69 -26.05 6.49
CA GLU A 230 -6.79 -26.28 7.93
C GLU A 230 -7.99 -27.18 8.18
N GLY A 231 -7.71 -28.47 8.44
CA GLY A 231 -8.80 -29.44 8.66
C GLY A 231 -9.78 -29.64 7.51
N GLY A 232 -9.62 -28.89 6.39
CA GLY A 232 -10.54 -28.91 5.25
C GLY A 232 -10.24 -27.82 4.22
N THR A 233 -11.28 -27.45 3.46
CA THR A 233 -11.19 -26.36 2.48
C THR A 233 -11.41 -25.02 3.18
N VAL A 234 -10.49 -24.08 2.95
CA VAL A 234 -10.59 -22.67 3.40
C VAL A 234 -11.06 -21.82 2.23
N TYR A 235 -12.14 -21.07 2.41
CA TYR A 235 -12.66 -20.12 1.43
C TYR A 235 -12.24 -18.72 1.85
N LEU A 236 -11.56 -18.02 0.93
CA LEU A 236 -11.13 -16.64 1.10
C LEU A 236 -11.84 -15.73 0.11
N SER A 237 -12.37 -14.61 0.60
CA SER A 237 -12.85 -13.51 -0.24
C SER A 237 -12.24 -12.19 0.22
N GLN A 238 -11.87 -11.34 -0.74
CA GLN A 238 -11.29 -10.03 -0.45
C GLN A 238 -11.83 -8.94 -1.38
N ALA A 239 -11.91 -7.72 -0.86
CA ALA A 239 -12.18 -6.54 -1.66
C ALA A 239 -11.30 -5.37 -1.20
N HIS A 240 -10.72 -4.68 -2.18
CA HIS A 240 -9.91 -3.49 -1.96
C HIS A 240 -10.47 -2.34 -2.80
N ALA A 241 -10.51 -1.15 -2.23
CA ALA A 241 -10.74 0.07 -2.98
C ALA A 241 -9.97 1.22 -2.34
N ASP A 242 -9.34 2.02 -3.18
CA ASP A 242 -8.62 3.22 -2.80
C ASP A 242 -9.12 4.39 -3.66
N ALA A 243 -9.31 5.54 -3.05
CA ALA A 243 -9.58 6.78 -3.75
C ALA A 243 -8.89 7.94 -3.05
N GLY A 244 -8.45 8.94 -3.79
CA GLY A 244 -7.81 10.09 -3.17
C GLY A 244 -7.73 11.30 -4.08
N VAL A 245 -7.52 12.44 -3.43
CA VAL A 245 -7.27 13.72 -4.08
C VAL A 245 -6.12 14.42 -3.36
N SER A 246 -5.26 15.09 -4.10
CA SER A 246 -4.11 15.79 -3.53
C SER A 246 -3.72 17.01 -4.34
N VAL A 247 -3.01 17.92 -3.68
CA VAL A 247 -2.28 19.01 -4.28
C VAL A 247 -0.80 18.63 -4.29
N ILE A 248 -0.16 18.86 -5.42
CA ILE A 248 1.26 18.63 -5.65
C ILE A 248 1.96 19.98 -5.74
N TYR A 249 3.08 20.10 -5.02
CA TYR A 249 3.96 21.26 -5.13
C TYR A 249 5.36 20.82 -5.56
N ARG A 250 5.80 21.29 -6.72
CA ARG A 250 7.13 21.00 -7.25
C ARG A 250 8.16 21.90 -6.59
N ILE A 251 8.95 21.33 -5.67
CA ILE A 251 10.04 22.01 -4.94
C ILE A 251 11.21 22.25 -5.90
N THR A 252 11.61 21.19 -6.61
CA THR A 252 12.64 21.20 -7.65
C THR A 252 12.17 20.40 -8.85
N ARG A 253 13.00 20.25 -9.89
CA ARG A 253 12.70 19.35 -11.02
C ARG A 253 12.66 17.87 -10.61
N ALA A 254 13.38 17.53 -9.55
CA ALA A 254 13.54 16.17 -9.06
C ALA A 254 12.71 15.85 -7.81
N VAL A 255 12.12 16.87 -7.14
CA VAL A 255 11.44 16.69 -5.85
C VAL A 255 10.09 17.38 -5.86
N GLU A 256 9.05 16.62 -5.54
CA GLU A 256 7.68 17.09 -5.37
C GLU A 256 7.18 16.76 -3.97
N ALA A 257 6.49 17.70 -3.33
CA ALA A 257 5.70 17.48 -2.13
C ALA A 257 4.24 17.30 -2.50
N GLU A 258 3.56 16.41 -1.81
CA GLU A 258 2.15 16.11 -2.02
C GLU A 258 1.39 16.17 -0.70
N ALA A 259 0.23 16.85 -0.68
CA ALA A 259 -0.66 16.91 0.47
C ALA A 259 -2.09 16.63 0.01
N GLY A 260 -2.81 15.75 0.71
CA GLY A 260 -4.12 15.36 0.23
C GLY A 260 -4.92 14.53 1.23
N TYR A 261 -5.95 13.93 0.70
CA TYR A 261 -6.86 13.06 1.42
C TYR A 261 -7.00 11.73 0.68
N ARG A 262 -7.02 10.64 1.45
CA ARG A 262 -7.20 9.29 0.92
C ARG A 262 -8.27 8.54 1.70
N LEU A 263 -9.11 7.84 0.95
CA LEU A 263 -10.06 6.86 1.43
C LEU A 263 -9.56 5.47 1.01
N THR A 264 -9.42 4.56 1.96
CA THR A 264 -9.11 3.16 1.70
C THR A 264 -10.21 2.28 2.28
N TYR A 265 -10.70 1.36 1.49
CA TYR A 265 -11.61 0.30 1.90
C TYR A 265 -10.89 -1.03 1.78
N PHE A 266 -10.94 -1.82 2.84
CA PHE A 266 -10.44 -3.18 2.86
C PHE A 266 -11.46 -4.09 3.54
N PHE A 267 -11.78 -5.19 2.88
CA PHE A 267 -12.62 -6.24 3.41
C PHE A 267 -11.98 -7.59 3.14
N GLN A 268 -11.98 -8.45 4.14
CA GLN A 268 -11.57 -9.83 4.02
C GLN A 268 -12.49 -10.72 4.87
N HIS A 269 -12.88 -11.84 4.29
CA HIS A 269 -13.63 -12.88 4.96
C HIS A 269 -13.00 -14.24 4.64
N GLU A 270 -12.69 -14.97 5.68
CA GLU A 270 -12.21 -16.34 5.66
C GLU A 270 -13.23 -17.25 6.31
N SER A 271 -13.54 -18.38 5.66
CA SER A 271 -14.47 -19.38 6.16
C SER A 271 -13.90 -20.78 5.94
N SER A 272 -13.77 -21.53 7.02
CA SER A 272 -13.31 -22.93 7.02
C SER A 272 -14.23 -23.79 7.87
N HIS A 273 -13.86 -25.05 8.11
CA HIS A 273 -14.52 -25.89 9.09
C HIS A 273 -14.27 -25.41 10.53
N GLU A 274 -13.14 -24.77 10.75
CA GLU A 274 -12.66 -24.31 12.07
C GLU A 274 -12.92 -22.83 12.26
N ASP A 275 -12.72 -21.99 11.23
CA ASP A 275 -12.69 -20.54 11.31
C ASP A 275 -13.86 -19.88 10.57
N ASP A 276 -14.37 -18.79 11.14
CA ASP A 276 -15.29 -17.81 10.49
C ASP A 276 -14.81 -16.40 10.85
N ASN A 277 -13.82 -15.93 10.06
CA ASN A 277 -13.08 -14.72 10.35
C ASN A 277 -13.44 -13.60 9.38
N THR A 278 -13.66 -12.41 9.89
CA THR A 278 -13.96 -11.22 9.09
C THR A 278 -13.17 -10.03 9.59
N PHE A 279 -12.51 -9.33 8.68
CA PHE A 279 -11.91 -8.03 8.94
C PHE A 279 -12.44 -7.01 7.93
N HIS A 280 -12.84 -5.85 8.45
CA HIS A 280 -13.33 -4.74 7.66
C HIS A 280 -12.68 -3.45 8.15
N LEU A 281 -12.03 -2.72 7.23
CA LEU A 281 -11.40 -1.44 7.51
C LEU A 281 -11.85 -0.40 6.49
N ILE A 282 -12.26 0.76 6.98
CA ILE A 282 -12.40 1.99 6.22
C ILE A 282 -11.43 2.99 6.83
N ASP A 283 -10.42 3.35 6.07
CA ASP A 283 -9.44 4.36 6.41
C ASP A 283 -9.80 5.68 5.74
N ASN A 284 -9.97 6.71 6.55
CA ASN A 284 -10.18 8.09 6.11
C ASN A 284 -9.00 8.92 6.63
N ALA A 285 -8.03 9.21 5.78
CA ALA A 285 -6.78 9.79 6.23
C ALA A 285 -6.35 11.03 5.45
N PHE A 286 -5.77 11.98 6.17
CA PHE A 286 -4.89 12.98 5.57
C PHE A 286 -3.57 12.33 5.20
N ARG A 287 -3.03 12.76 4.05
CA ARG A 287 -1.80 12.25 3.47
C ARG A 287 -0.82 13.38 3.23
N LEU A 288 0.45 13.14 3.60
CA LEU A 288 1.60 13.98 3.23
C LEU A 288 2.67 13.09 2.62
N GLY A 289 3.23 13.51 1.49
CA GLY A 289 4.21 12.72 0.77
C GLY A 289 5.29 13.54 0.09
N LEU A 290 6.36 12.86 -0.25
CA LEU A 290 7.46 13.33 -1.07
C LEU A 290 7.69 12.35 -2.22
N ASN A 291 7.85 12.88 -3.43
CA ASN A 291 8.20 12.12 -4.61
C ASN A 291 9.55 12.60 -5.15
N PHE A 292 10.42 11.66 -5.46
CA PHE A 292 11.77 11.90 -5.98
C PHE A 292 11.87 11.27 -7.38
N ARG A 293 12.40 12.01 -8.36
CA ARG A 293 12.59 11.56 -9.74
C ARG A 293 14.04 11.69 -10.15
N PHE A 294 14.65 10.64 -10.73
CA PHE A 294 16.05 10.60 -11.19
C PHE A 294 16.28 9.60 -12.34
#